data_f3cfa3c812b23322db1f1161f93a0fb6
#
_entry.id   f3cfa3c812b23322db1f1161f93a0fb6
#
_cell.length_a   1.000
_cell.length_b   1.000
_cell.length_c   1.000
_cell.angle_alpha   90.00
_cell.angle_beta   90.00
_cell.angle_gamma   90.00
#
_symmetry.space_group_name_H-M   'P 1'
#
loop_
_entity.id
_entity.type
_entity.pdbx_description
1 polymer ?
#
loop_
_entity_poly.entity_id
_entity_poly.type
_entity_poly.pdbx_seq_one_letter_code
_entity_poly.pdbx_strand_id
1 'polypeptide(L)'
;MNFKIMNKKLLYKLCILLFAYSIFMFFNNFIFGNYVFADDFTSALDINASSALLVDNKTNKILYSKNENKKMFPASTTKIVTAILVLENHSLDEKVTASYDAVMSIPSGYSTADIQIEEELTVEQLLELLLVHSANDAANVLAEYAGGSVSSFVSMMNTKANELGLSNTHFTNPYGLQDDNHYTTAHDLAIIMQYCLKNDAFRKIAGQASCAIPATNKSNPRKYDSTNELLIAGNSNYYSNLIAGKTGYTSKAGGCLVSAAYNNNLELIGVILNSNNRFKDTRSLYNYGYKNFSIKNIVNEKDIITNIEVKNATKNTKSLNLLVSEDIPVLANNSDDLTTIQPEISLNNNIEAPIEEGQAIGKVSYTVNGITYTTNLIAANNVEKFKLFTYILYGFGFLILILIIYRFFKNPKKTIRRR
;
A
#
# COMPACT_ATOMS: atom_id res chain seq x y z
N MET A 1 14.04 57.75 -16.50
CA MET A 1 14.39 56.58 -15.66
C MET A 1 14.73 55.44 -16.58
N ASN A 2 16.06 55.16 -16.79
CA ASN A 2 16.54 54.23 -17.79
C ASN A 2 16.41 52.76 -17.29
N PHE A 3 15.49 52.01 -17.88
CA PHE A 3 15.48 50.54 -17.72
C PHE A 3 16.65 49.93 -18.50
N LYS A 4 17.71 49.51 -17.75
CA LYS A 4 18.82 48.74 -18.31
C LYS A 4 18.26 47.40 -18.82
N ILE A 5 18.40 47.15 -20.13
CA ILE A 5 18.09 45.88 -20.78
C ILE A 5 18.93 44.77 -20.10
N MET A 6 18.29 43.89 -19.39
CA MET A 6 18.92 42.74 -18.71
C MET A 6 19.54 41.81 -19.76
N ASN A 7 20.83 41.49 -19.59
CA ASN A 7 21.59 40.65 -20.52
C ASN A 7 20.91 39.26 -20.70
N LYS A 8 20.63 38.87 -21.94
CA LYS A 8 19.97 37.60 -22.33
C LYS A 8 20.61 36.37 -21.65
N LYS A 9 21.94 36.36 -21.43
CA LYS A 9 22.66 35.30 -20.69
C LYS A 9 22.31 35.25 -19.20
N LEU A 10 22.03 36.40 -18.58
CA LEU A 10 21.65 36.50 -17.18
C LEU A 10 20.21 36.02 -17.00
N LEU A 11 19.31 36.40 -17.92
CA LEU A 11 17.91 35.94 -17.94
C LEU A 11 17.82 34.43 -18.09
N TYR A 12 18.61 33.84 -19.02
CA TYR A 12 18.68 32.39 -19.24
C TYR A 12 19.16 31.63 -17.99
N LYS A 13 20.22 32.14 -17.33
CA LYS A 13 20.69 31.53 -16.05
C LYS A 13 19.63 31.64 -14.94
N LEU A 14 18.89 32.72 -14.86
CA LEU A 14 17.81 32.91 -13.88
C LEU A 14 16.66 31.94 -14.14
N CYS A 15 16.28 31.73 -15.40
CA CYS A 15 15.25 30.75 -15.78
C CYS A 15 15.68 29.31 -15.45
N ILE A 16 16.94 28.93 -15.66
CA ILE A 16 17.45 27.60 -15.28
C ILE A 16 17.44 27.42 -13.77
N LEU A 17 17.82 28.44 -13.00
CA LEU A 17 17.80 28.42 -11.53
C LEU A 17 16.36 28.30 -10.98
N LEU A 18 15.41 29.02 -11.54
CA LEU A 18 14.00 28.95 -11.18
C LEU A 18 13.39 27.58 -11.54
N PHE A 19 13.76 27.03 -12.70
CA PHE A 19 13.33 25.69 -13.11
C PHE A 19 13.93 24.59 -12.22
N ALA A 20 15.22 24.67 -11.88
CA ALA A 20 15.86 23.76 -10.93
C ALA A 20 15.25 23.87 -9.51
N TYR A 21 14.92 25.08 -9.07
CA TYR A 21 14.23 25.32 -7.78
C TYR A 21 12.80 24.77 -7.78
N SER A 22 12.07 24.88 -8.88
CA SER A 22 10.72 24.30 -9.01
C SER A 22 10.75 22.77 -9.01
N ILE A 23 11.75 22.16 -9.66
CA ILE A 23 11.97 20.71 -9.62
C ILE A 23 12.34 20.28 -8.19
N PHE A 24 13.23 20.99 -7.51
CA PHE A 24 13.62 20.71 -6.13
C PHE A 24 12.42 20.82 -5.18
N MET A 25 11.55 21.83 -5.33
CA MET A 25 10.32 21.97 -4.54
C MET A 25 9.28 20.88 -4.87
N PHE A 26 9.19 20.45 -6.14
CA PHE A 26 8.30 19.36 -6.56
C PHE A 26 8.76 18.02 -5.98
N PHE A 27 10.06 17.73 -6.00
CA PHE A 27 10.63 16.52 -5.38
C PHE A 27 10.53 16.53 -3.86
N ASN A 28 10.72 17.67 -3.18
CA ASN A 28 10.54 17.75 -1.72
C ASN A 28 9.08 17.49 -1.30
N ASN A 29 8.08 17.95 -2.07
CA ASN A 29 6.68 17.63 -1.77
C ASN A 29 6.30 16.17 -2.07
N PHE A 30 7.09 15.47 -2.90
CA PHE A 30 6.86 14.05 -3.23
C PHE A 30 7.59 13.09 -2.28
N ILE A 31 8.69 13.53 -1.64
CA ILE A 31 9.52 12.71 -0.73
C ILE A 31 9.06 12.87 0.73
N PHE A 32 8.55 14.05 1.11
CA PHE A 32 7.97 14.25 2.44
C PHE A 32 6.45 14.09 2.36
N GLY A 33 5.97 12.85 2.20
CA GLY A 33 4.60 12.53 2.53
C GLY A 33 4.33 13.04 3.95
N ASN A 34 3.29 13.86 4.13
CA ASN A 34 2.87 14.36 5.43
C ASN A 34 2.63 13.19 6.37
N TYR A 35 3.60 12.87 7.22
CA TYR A 35 3.39 11.99 8.36
C TYR A 35 2.46 12.73 9.32
N VAL A 36 1.19 12.41 9.26
CA VAL A 36 0.21 12.85 10.26
C VAL A 36 0.56 12.10 11.53
N PHE A 37 1.16 12.79 12.49
CA PHE A 37 1.33 12.26 13.85
C PHE A 37 -0.04 11.89 14.39
N ALA A 38 -0.14 10.68 14.95
CA ALA A 38 -1.34 10.28 15.67
C ALA A 38 -1.57 11.30 16.80
N ASP A 39 -2.74 11.91 16.82
CA ASP A 39 -3.21 12.65 17.98
C ASP A 39 -3.07 11.77 19.22
N ASP A 40 -2.77 12.40 20.36
CA ASP A 40 -2.32 11.85 21.63
C ASP A 40 -3.29 10.81 22.24
N PHE A 41 -3.54 9.68 21.53
CA PHE A 41 -4.27 8.51 22.05
C PHE A 41 -3.34 7.53 22.80
N THR A 42 -2.15 7.98 23.21
CA THR A 42 -1.17 7.15 23.94
C THR A 42 -1.57 6.83 25.39
N SER A 43 -2.76 7.23 25.85
CA SER A 43 -3.21 6.88 27.19
C SER A 43 -3.56 5.40 27.30
N ALA A 44 -2.70 4.63 27.96
CA ALA A 44 -2.94 3.38 28.65
C ALA A 44 -2.69 2.05 27.90
N LEU A 45 -1.99 2.00 26.76
CA LEU A 45 -1.50 0.71 26.29
C LEU A 45 -0.18 0.37 26.99
N ASP A 46 -0.19 -0.59 27.95
CA ASP A 46 1.00 -1.05 28.66
C ASP A 46 1.85 -1.94 27.74
N ILE A 47 2.79 -1.31 27.02
CA ILE A 47 3.76 -1.99 26.15
C ILE A 47 5.13 -1.92 26.83
N ASN A 48 5.68 -3.08 27.20
CA ASN A 48 6.99 -3.18 27.85
C ASN A 48 8.18 -3.00 26.90
N ALA A 49 7.96 -3.03 25.60
CA ALA A 49 9.02 -2.82 24.61
C ALA A 49 9.65 -1.44 24.73
N SER A 50 10.96 -1.34 24.43
CA SER A 50 11.67 -0.06 24.34
C SER A 50 11.27 0.77 23.13
N SER A 51 10.89 0.10 22.04
CA SER A 51 10.33 0.70 20.83
C SER A 51 9.20 -0.18 20.29
N ALA A 52 8.10 0.43 19.88
CA ALA A 52 6.93 -0.27 19.31
C ALA A 52 6.21 0.59 18.29
N LEU A 53 5.62 -0.07 17.30
CA LEU A 53 4.84 0.59 16.25
C LEU A 53 3.67 -0.30 15.84
N LEU A 54 2.51 0.31 15.59
CA LEU A 54 1.38 -0.30 14.90
C LEU A 54 0.98 0.59 13.73
N VAL A 55 0.92 0.03 12.54
CA VAL A 55 0.60 0.78 11.32
C VAL A 55 -0.40 0.00 10.46
N ASP A 56 -1.32 0.71 9.80
CA ASP A 56 -2.17 0.13 8.76
C ASP A 56 -1.36 -0.11 7.48
N ASN A 57 -1.36 -1.36 7.01
CA ASN A 57 -0.56 -1.77 5.85
C ASN A 57 -0.99 -1.08 4.54
N LYS A 58 -2.24 -0.68 4.41
CA LYS A 58 -2.78 -0.08 3.18
C LYS A 58 -2.50 1.42 3.08
N THR A 59 -2.68 2.15 4.18
CA THR A 59 -2.62 3.62 4.20
C THR A 59 -1.34 4.17 4.80
N ASN A 60 -0.51 3.32 5.41
CA ASN A 60 0.67 3.70 6.19
C ASN A 60 0.36 4.56 7.43
N LYS A 61 -0.94 4.65 7.82
CA LYS A 61 -1.30 5.40 9.01
C LYS A 61 -0.76 4.73 10.26
N ILE A 62 -0.01 5.49 11.04
CA ILE A 62 0.46 5.09 12.37
C ILE A 62 -0.74 5.12 13.34
N LEU A 63 -1.06 3.98 13.95
CA LEU A 63 -2.14 3.82 14.91
C LEU A 63 -1.65 3.84 16.35
N TYR A 64 -0.40 3.44 16.57
CA TYR A 64 0.31 3.53 17.85
C TYR A 64 1.79 3.65 17.60
N SER A 65 2.47 4.49 18.36
CA SER A 65 3.93 4.59 18.32
C SER A 65 4.52 4.78 19.73
N LYS A 66 5.70 4.19 19.91
CA LYS A 66 6.57 4.37 21.08
C LYS A 66 8.00 4.32 20.61
N ASN A 67 8.69 5.46 20.59
CA ASN A 67 10.10 5.57 20.18
C ASN A 67 10.37 4.93 18.81
N GLU A 68 9.46 5.06 17.84
CA GLU A 68 9.47 4.34 16.56
C GLU A 68 10.71 4.61 15.71
N ASN A 69 11.35 5.78 15.89
CA ASN A 69 12.55 6.18 15.16
C ASN A 69 13.87 5.93 15.95
N LYS A 70 13.79 5.33 17.16
CA LYS A 70 14.96 4.98 17.93
C LYS A 70 15.71 3.83 17.27
N LYS A 71 17.03 4.00 17.04
CA LYS A 71 17.92 2.93 16.56
C LYS A 71 18.00 1.81 17.58
N MET A 72 17.71 0.61 17.16
CA MET A 72 17.66 -0.60 17.97
C MET A 72 18.35 -1.76 17.23
N PHE A 73 18.80 -2.76 17.96
CA PHE A 73 19.29 -4.00 17.36
C PHE A 73 18.13 -4.87 16.90
N PRO A 74 18.07 -5.28 15.61
CA PRO A 74 16.95 -6.05 15.07
C PRO A 74 16.99 -7.53 15.47
N ALA A 75 18.15 -8.07 15.81
CA ALA A 75 18.38 -9.51 15.92
C ALA A 75 17.84 -10.23 14.64
N SER A 76 17.29 -11.44 14.79
CA SER A 76 16.83 -12.23 13.63
C SER A 76 15.60 -11.67 12.88
N THR A 77 15.03 -10.50 13.26
CA THR A 77 14.07 -9.83 12.37
C THR A 77 14.74 -9.35 11.08
N THR A 78 16.07 -9.21 11.05
CA THR A 78 16.91 -9.00 9.84
C THR A 78 16.58 -9.99 8.72
N LYS A 79 16.21 -11.22 9.04
CA LYS A 79 15.99 -12.30 8.07
C LYS A 79 14.83 -12.06 7.09
N ILE A 80 13.93 -11.10 7.37
CA ILE A 80 12.90 -10.71 6.40
C ILE A 80 13.51 -10.03 5.17
N VAL A 81 14.59 -9.24 5.34
CA VAL A 81 15.33 -8.63 4.23
C VAL A 81 16.08 -9.69 3.44
N THR A 82 16.71 -10.65 4.13
CA THR A 82 17.37 -11.78 3.48
C THR A 82 16.37 -12.58 2.64
N ALA A 83 15.20 -12.88 3.19
CA ALA A 83 14.18 -13.64 2.47
C ALA A 83 13.67 -12.91 1.23
N ILE A 84 13.35 -11.61 1.34
CA ILE A 84 12.78 -10.88 0.20
C ILE A 84 13.79 -10.68 -0.94
N LEU A 85 15.06 -10.44 -0.64
CA LEU A 85 16.11 -10.35 -1.65
C LEU A 85 16.31 -11.64 -2.43
N VAL A 86 16.20 -12.79 -1.75
CA VAL A 86 16.24 -14.09 -2.42
C VAL A 86 15.00 -14.30 -3.29
N LEU A 87 13.80 -14.02 -2.76
CA LEU A 87 12.53 -14.19 -3.47
C LEU A 87 12.36 -13.29 -4.69
N GLU A 88 13.06 -12.15 -4.75
CA GLU A 88 13.05 -11.25 -5.90
C GLU A 88 13.89 -11.76 -7.08
N ASN A 89 14.87 -12.62 -6.83
CA ASN A 89 15.88 -13.00 -7.82
C ASN A 89 15.92 -14.49 -8.14
N HIS A 90 15.25 -15.33 -7.33
CA HIS A 90 15.36 -16.79 -7.43
C HIS A 90 14.01 -17.47 -7.32
N SER A 91 13.84 -18.58 -8.05
CA SER A 91 12.66 -19.43 -7.98
C SER A 91 12.76 -20.39 -6.78
N LEU A 92 11.59 -20.76 -6.22
CA LEU A 92 11.50 -21.58 -5.01
C LEU A 92 12.06 -23.02 -5.19
N ASP A 93 12.03 -23.55 -6.40
CA ASP A 93 12.47 -24.89 -6.77
C ASP A 93 13.95 -24.98 -7.14
N GLU A 94 14.66 -23.85 -7.23
CA GLU A 94 16.10 -23.86 -7.48
C GLU A 94 16.84 -24.60 -6.36
N LYS A 95 17.82 -25.45 -6.74
CA LYS A 95 18.64 -26.20 -5.80
C LYS A 95 19.90 -25.44 -5.44
N VAL A 96 20.19 -25.41 -4.17
CA VAL A 96 21.36 -24.75 -3.59
C VAL A 96 22.19 -25.80 -2.82
N THR A 97 23.49 -25.82 -3.07
CA THR A 97 24.43 -26.65 -2.33
C THR A 97 25.11 -25.83 -1.23
N ALA A 98 25.02 -26.27 0.01
CA ALA A 98 25.59 -25.57 1.16
C ALA A 98 27.12 -25.64 1.13
N SER A 99 27.79 -24.50 1.12
CA SER A 99 29.26 -24.43 1.16
C SER A 99 29.81 -24.68 2.56
N TYR A 100 31.12 -25.00 2.66
CA TYR A 100 31.83 -25.08 3.94
C TYR A 100 31.74 -23.75 4.70
N ASP A 101 32.00 -22.62 4.03
CA ASP A 101 32.06 -21.32 4.66
C ASP A 101 30.68 -20.87 5.17
N ALA A 102 29.60 -21.09 4.41
CA ALA A 102 28.24 -20.78 4.84
C ALA A 102 27.83 -21.49 6.12
N VAL A 103 28.18 -22.77 6.25
CA VAL A 103 27.79 -23.58 7.40
C VAL A 103 28.70 -23.33 8.60
N MET A 104 30.01 -23.32 8.39
CA MET A 104 31.00 -23.31 9.50
C MET A 104 31.27 -21.91 10.05
N SER A 105 30.87 -20.84 9.37
CA SER A 105 31.05 -19.47 9.87
C SER A 105 30.06 -19.03 10.95
N ILE A 106 29.04 -19.87 11.25
CA ILE A 106 28.10 -19.57 12.33
C ILE A 106 28.74 -19.87 13.69
N PRO A 107 28.82 -18.86 14.59
CA PRO A 107 29.39 -19.12 15.92
C PRO A 107 28.57 -20.13 16.72
N SER A 108 29.25 -20.91 17.57
CA SER A 108 28.57 -21.85 18.46
C SER A 108 27.55 -21.14 19.38
N GLY A 109 26.42 -21.83 19.63
CA GLY A 109 25.34 -21.33 20.50
C GLY A 109 24.30 -20.46 19.78
N TYR A 110 24.43 -20.22 18.48
CA TYR A 110 23.40 -19.58 17.66
C TYR A 110 22.48 -20.61 16.99
N SER A 111 21.25 -20.18 16.65
CA SER A 111 20.26 -21.06 16.01
C SER A 111 20.73 -21.52 14.62
N THR A 112 20.78 -22.82 14.39
CA THR A 112 21.05 -23.44 13.09
C THR A 112 19.98 -24.50 12.79
N ALA A 113 19.88 -24.90 11.56
CA ALA A 113 19.11 -26.08 11.14
C ALA A 113 19.99 -27.30 10.95
N ASP A 114 21.24 -27.25 11.42
CA ASP A 114 22.26 -28.29 11.27
C ASP A 114 22.47 -28.73 9.81
N ILE A 115 22.46 -27.72 8.90
CA ILE A 115 22.74 -27.95 7.48
C ILE A 115 24.16 -28.53 7.36
N GLN A 116 24.28 -29.61 6.58
CA GLN A 116 25.56 -30.26 6.37
C GLN A 116 26.31 -29.65 5.20
N ILE A 117 27.66 -29.70 5.24
CA ILE A 117 28.48 -29.27 4.10
C ILE A 117 28.11 -30.13 2.88
N GLU A 118 27.94 -29.48 1.70
CA GLU A 118 27.48 -30.11 0.45
C GLU A 118 26.02 -30.66 0.53
N GLU A 119 25.23 -30.26 1.50
CA GLU A 119 23.81 -30.58 1.52
C GLU A 119 23.08 -29.78 0.43
N GLU A 120 22.25 -30.47 -0.37
CA GLU A 120 21.43 -29.87 -1.40
C GLU A 120 20.01 -29.63 -0.86
N LEU A 121 19.59 -28.38 -0.86
CA LEU A 121 18.27 -27.92 -0.43
C LEU A 121 17.68 -27.01 -1.51
N THR A 122 16.36 -26.97 -1.62
CA THR A 122 15.71 -25.97 -2.48
C THR A 122 15.70 -24.59 -1.81
N VAL A 123 15.55 -23.53 -2.60
CA VAL A 123 15.35 -22.15 -2.09
C VAL A 123 14.15 -22.12 -1.14
N GLU A 124 13.02 -22.80 -1.46
CA GLU A 124 11.85 -22.87 -0.56
C GLU A 124 12.23 -23.48 0.80
N GLN A 125 12.92 -24.62 0.81
CA GLN A 125 13.37 -25.28 2.04
C GLN A 125 14.29 -24.40 2.89
N LEU A 126 15.23 -23.69 2.25
CA LEU A 126 16.12 -22.76 2.93
C LEU A 126 15.37 -21.55 3.49
N LEU A 127 14.37 -21.03 2.77
CA LEU A 127 13.50 -19.94 3.25
C LEU A 127 12.60 -20.38 4.41
N GLU A 128 12.11 -21.62 4.39
CA GLU A 128 11.37 -22.19 5.51
C GLU A 128 12.25 -22.30 6.75
N LEU A 129 13.48 -22.83 6.62
CA LEU A 129 14.46 -22.89 7.72
C LEU A 129 14.80 -21.47 8.23
N LEU A 130 14.94 -20.49 7.33
CA LEU A 130 15.24 -19.09 7.64
C LEU A 130 14.13 -18.42 8.43
N LEU A 131 12.90 -18.47 7.94
CA LEU A 131 11.77 -17.70 8.47
C LEU A 131 11.06 -18.40 9.62
N VAL A 132 10.85 -19.72 9.52
CA VAL A 132 10.11 -20.51 10.51
C VAL A 132 11.01 -20.86 11.69
N HIS A 133 12.13 -21.55 11.45
CA HIS A 133 13.08 -22.00 12.49
C HIS A 133 14.07 -20.92 12.90
N SER A 134 14.26 -19.88 12.07
CA SER A 134 15.24 -18.83 12.32
C SER A 134 16.70 -19.26 12.16
N ALA A 135 16.97 -20.25 11.31
CA ALA A 135 18.31 -20.84 11.09
C ALA A 135 19.29 -19.82 10.49
N ASN A 136 20.47 -19.67 11.10
CA ASN A 136 21.50 -18.73 10.63
C ASN A 136 22.35 -19.34 9.51
N ASP A 137 22.58 -20.65 9.53
CA ASP A 137 23.22 -21.39 8.45
C ASP A 137 22.42 -21.27 7.14
N ALA A 138 21.10 -21.43 7.19
CA ALA A 138 20.24 -21.19 6.04
C ALA A 138 20.36 -19.75 5.49
N ALA A 139 20.51 -18.75 6.39
CA ALA A 139 20.72 -17.36 5.96
C ALA A 139 22.02 -17.17 5.19
N ASN A 140 23.12 -17.78 5.64
CA ASN A 140 24.41 -17.70 4.95
C ASN A 140 24.41 -18.45 3.63
N VAL A 141 23.81 -19.67 3.59
CA VAL A 141 23.68 -20.44 2.35
C VAL A 141 22.90 -19.63 1.29
N LEU A 142 21.76 -19.02 1.68
CA LEU A 142 21.00 -18.17 0.78
C LEU A 142 21.75 -16.90 0.38
N ALA A 143 22.50 -16.29 1.31
CA ALA A 143 23.27 -15.08 1.03
C ALA A 143 24.43 -15.34 0.06
N GLU A 144 25.16 -16.45 0.22
CA GLU A 144 26.19 -16.84 -0.74
C GLU A 144 25.60 -17.16 -2.11
N TYR A 145 24.49 -17.89 -2.13
CA TYR A 145 23.81 -18.27 -3.37
C TYR A 145 23.35 -17.05 -4.15
N ALA A 146 22.60 -16.13 -3.51
CA ALA A 146 22.01 -14.99 -4.18
C ALA A 146 22.99 -13.83 -4.42
N GLY A 147 24.03 -13.69 -3.58
CA GLY A 147 25.00 -12.60 -3.69
C GLY A 147 26.37 -13.01 -4.24
N GLY A 148 26.62 -14.30 -4.46
CA GLY A 148 27.94 -14.83 -4.78
C GLY A 148 28.91 -14.85 -3.58
N SER A 149 28.63 -14.09 -2.54
CA SER A 149 29.30 -14.10 -1.22
C SER A 149 28.43 -13.41 -0.18
N VAL A 150 28.64 -13.73 1.10
CA VAL A 150 27.94 -13.07 2.22
C VAL A 150 28.19 -11.56 2.22
N SER A 151 29.42 -11.10 1.93
CA SER A 151 29.75 -9.68 1.89
C SER A 151 29.06 -8.93 0.75
N SER A 152 28.97 -9.51 -0.43
CA SER A 152 28.22 -8.96 -1.56
C SER A 152 26.72 -8.90 -1.25
N PHE A 153 26.16 -9.95 -0.63
CA PHE A 153 24.77 -9.97 -0.23
C PHE A 153 24.44 -8.91 0.83
N VAL A 154 25.32 -8.67 1.80
CA VAL A 154 25.18 -7.57 2.77
C VAL A 154 25.16 -6.22 2.06
N SER A 155 25.96 -6.04 1.01
CA SER A 155 25.88 -4.83 0.17
C SER A 155 24.53 -4.70 -0.53
N MET A 156 23.95 -5.80 -1.03
CA MET A 156 22.59 -5.82 -1.58
C MET A 156 21.54 -5.45 -0.52
N MET A 157 21.66 -5.96 0.73
CA MET A 157 20.77 -5.59 1.84
C MET A 157 20.77 -4.09 2.11
N ASN A 158 21.94 -3.46 2.16
CA ASN A 158 22.06 -2.02 2.38
C ASN A 158 21.59 -1.20 1.17
N THR A 159 21.79 -1.70 -0.05
CA THR A 159 21.20 -1.12 -1.26
C THR A 159 19.68 -1.13 -1.20
N LYS A 160 19.07 -2.26 -0.83
CA LYS A 160 17.62 -2.37 -0.63
C LYS A 160 17.10 -1.42 0.46
N ALA A 161 17.83 -1.29 1.57
CA ALA A 161 17.49 -0.32 2.62
C ALA A 161 17.45 1.11 2.06
N ASN A 162 18.44 1.50 1.26
CA ASN A 162 18.47 2.82 0.60
C ASN A 162 17.33 3.00 -0.41
N GLU A 163 17.03 1.99 -1.24
CA GLU A 163 15.91 1.99 -2.19
C GLU A 163 14.56 2.21 -1.52
N LEU A 164 14.39 1.63 -0.33
CA LEU A 164 13.18 1.78 0.50
C LEU A 164 13.18 3.07 1.34
N GLY A 165 14.24 3.91 1.24
CA GLY A 165 14.35 5.17 1.98
C GLY A 165 14.65 5.02 3.48
N LEU A 166 15.21 3.89 3.90
CA LEU A 166 15.45 3.56 5.31
C LEU A 166 16.73 4.22 5.83
N SER A 167 16.65 5.48 6.24
CA SER A 167 17.82 6.27 6.67
C SER A 167 18.42 5.85 8.03
N ASN A 168 17.69 5.08 8.83
CA ASN A 168 18.09 4.62 10.15
C ASN A 168 18.29 3.11 10.26
N THR A 169 18.58 2.46 9.11
CA THR A 169 18.82 1.01 9.03
C THR A 169 20.15 0.72 8.37
N HIS A 170 20.92 -0.19 8.94
CA HIS A 170 22.18 -0.68 8.38
C HIS A 170 22.39 -2.14 8.77
N PHE A 171 22.79 -2.95 7.81
CA PHE A 171 23.04 -4.38 7.98
C PHE A 171 24.52 -4.70 7.84
N THR A 172 25.05 -5.61 8.69
CA THR A 172 26.42 -6.11 8.63
C THR A 172 26.49 -7.61 8.36
N ASN A 173 25.36 -8.30 8.45
CA ASN A 173 25.25 -9.75 8.19
C ASN A 173 23.79 -10.11 7.82
N PRO A 174 23.55 -11.31 7.21
CA PRO A 174 22.21 -11.66 6.69
C PRO A 174 21.24 -12.24 7.73
N TYR A 175 21.64 -12.42 8.99
CA TYR A 175 20.83 -13.12 10.00
C TYR A 175 20.60 -12.35 11.31
N GLY A 176 21.23 -11.19 11.48
CA GLY A 176 21.02 -10.34 12.66
C GLY A 176 21.93 -10.68 13.84
N LEU A 177 23.13 -11.20 13.56
CA LEU A 177 24.17 -11.33 14.57
C LEU A 177 24.53 -9.93 15.10
N GLN A 178 24.80 -9.89 16.41
CA GLN A 178 25.10 -8.64 17.11
C GLN A 178 26.35 -7.95 16.57
N ASP A 179 26.18 -6.73 16.12
CA ASP A 179 27.21 -5.79 15.73
C ASP A 179 26.70 -4.37 16.03
N ASP A 180 27.56 -3.47 16.49
CA ASP A 180 27.13 -2.12 16.85
C ASP A 180 26.70 -1.27 15.61
N ASN A 181 27.15 -1.67 14.42
CA ASN A 181 26.71 -1.09 13.14
C ASN A 181 25.53 -1.83 12.52
N HIS A 182 24.97 -2.85 13.18
CA HIS A 182 23.79 -3.58 12.72
C HIS A 182 22.55 -3.09 13.46
N TYR A 183 21.84 -2.14 12.90
CA TYR A 183 20.71 -1.47 13.54
C TYR A 183 19.56 -1.18 12.59
N THR A 184 18.39 -1.00 13.16
CA THR A 184 17.16 -0.55 12.49
C THR A 184 16.30 0.25 13.46
N THR A 185 15.12 0.70 13.00
CA THR A 185 14.07 1.31 13.84
C THR A 185 12.77 0.54 13.70
N ALA A 186 11.80 0.73 14.60
CA ALA A 186 10.49 0.12 14.45
C ALA A 186 9.77 0.64 13.19
N HIS A 187 9.97 1.91 12.86
CA HIS A 187 9.46 2.53 11.64
C HIS A 187 10.04 1.87 10.38
N ASP A 188 11.36 1.79 10.27
CA ASP A 188 12.02 1.22 9.10
C ASP A 188 11.66 -0.27 8.94
N LEU A 189 11.58 -1.01 10.06
CA LEU A 189 11.22 -2.43 10.05
C LEU A 189 9.77 -2.66 9.60
N ALA A 190 8.86 -1.73 9.91
CA ALA A 190 7.49 -1.77 9.40
C ALA A 190 7.44 -1.56 7.88
N ILE A 191 8.23 -0.63 7.34
CA ILE A 191 8.35 -0.42 5.87
C ILE A 191 8.90 -1.68 5.19
N ILE A 192 9.92 -2.31 5.77
CA ILE A 192 10.47 -3.57 5.25
C ILE A 192 9.39 -4.66 5.25
N MET A 193 8.64 -4.83 6.35
CA MET A 193 7.58 -5.82 6.44
C MET A 193 6.47 -5.56 5.43
N GLN A 194 6.05 -4.31 5.26
CA GLN A 194 5.08 -3.90 4.25
C GLN A 194 5.54 -4.26 2.83
N TYR A 195 6.82 -4.05 2.54
CA TYR A 195 7.41 -4.42 1.27
C TYR A 195 7.39 -5.94 1.06
N CYS A 196 7.81 -6.70 2.07
CA CYS A 196 7.81 -8.17 2.05
C CYS A 196 6.39 -8.76 1.84
N LEU A 197 5.38 -8.15 2.44
CA LEU A 197 3.99 -8.61 2.34
C LEU A 197 3.39 -8.48 0.93
N LYS A 198 4.02 -7.78 0.00
CA LYS A 198 3.63 -7.76 -1.42
C LYS A 198 3.98 -9.05 -2.16
N ASN A 199 4.84 -9.89 -1.58
CA ASN A 199 5.25 -11.17 -2.13
C ASN A 199 4.46 -12.31 -1.47
N ASP A 200 3.68 -13.05 -2.26
CA ASP A 200 2.81 -14.12 -1.76
C ASP A 200 3.59 -15.30 -1.18
N ALA A 201 4.78 -15.63 -1.73
CA ALA A 201 5.63 -16.67 -1.19
C ALA A 201 6.17 -16.28 0.19
N PHE A 202 6.57 -15.01 0.37
CA PHE A 202 6.94 -14.51 1.69
C PHE A 202 5.80 -14.63 2.69
N ARG A 203 4.59 -14.17 2.33
CA ARG A 203 3.40 -14.30 3.20
C ARG A 203 3.16 -15.73 3.62
N LYS A 204 3.19 -16.67 2.65
CA LYS A 204 2.97 -18.11 2.87
C LYS A 204 3.99 -18.68 3.85
N ILE A 205 5.29 -18.45 3.62
CA ILE A 205 6.36 -19.05 4.42
C ILE A 205 6.45 -18.40 5.81
N ALA A 206 6.40 -17.07 5.91
CA ALA A 206 6.46 -16.34 7.18
C ALA A 206 5.22 -16.54 8.07
N GLY A 207 4.14 -17.09 7.53
CA GLY A 207 2.90 -17.46 8.25
C GLY A 207 2.83 -18.91 8.72
N GLN A 208 3.84 -19.74 8.45
CA GLN A 208 3.83 -21.16 8.83
C GLN A 208 4.08 -21.36 10.33
N ALA A 209 3.27 -22.23 10.94
CA ALA A 209 3.45 -22.66 12.33
C ALA A 209 4.57 -23.71 12.50
N SER A 210 4.92 -24.41 11.43
CA SER A 210 6.02 -25.39 11.39
C SER A 210 6.42 -25.63 9.94
N CYS A 211 7.65 -26.14 9.72
CA CYS A 211 8.12 -26.64 8.43
C CYS A 211 8.70 -28.03 8.55
N ALA A 212 8.68 -28.79 7.45
CA ALA A 212 9.21 -30.14 7.39
C ALA A 212 10.13 -30.28 6.16
N ILE A 213 11.38 -30.51 6.39
CA ILE A 213 12.40 -30.76 5.36
C ILE A 213 12.47 -32.24 5.11
N PRO A 214 12.20 -32.74 3.92
CA PRO A 214 12.36 -34.17 3.59
C PRO A 214 13.82 -34.61 3.69
N ALA A 215 14.08 -35.90 3.52
CA ALA A 215 15.45 -36.41 3.42
C ALA A 215 16.17 -35.72 2.25
N THR A 216 17.42 -35.35 2.50
CA THR A 216 18.33 -34.76 1.50
C THR A 216 19.45 -35.76 1.15
N ASN A 217 20.40 -35.32 0.33
CA ASN A 217 21.59 -36.10 0.05
C ASN A 217 22.51 -36.33 1.28
N LYS A 218 22.33 -35.57 2.37
CA LYS A 218 23.19 -35.57 3.56
C LYS A 218 22.43 -35.81 4.88
N SER A 219 21.13 -35.59 4.93
CA SER A 219 20.38 -35.57 6.19
C SER A 219 19.06 -36.35 6.10
N ASN A 220 18.64 -36.96 7.22
CA ASN A 220 17.30 -37.52 7.39
C ASN A 220 16.23 -36.43 7.43
N PRO A 221 14.93 -36.79 7.28
CA PRO A 221 13.84 -35.80 7.40
C PRO A 221 13.89 -35.06 8.75
N ARG A 222 13.66 -33.75 8.70
CA ARG A 222 13.69 -32.86 9.88
C ARG A 222 12.40 -32.05 9.94
N LYS A 223 11.89 -31.82 11.15
CA LYS A 223 10.74 -30.97 11.39
C LYS A 223 11.10 -29.87 12.40
N TYR A 224 10.66 -28.67 12.15
CA TYR A 224 10.88 -27.51 13.01
C TYR A 224 9.58 -26.77 13.26
N ASP A 225 9.32 -26.39 14.51
CA ASP A 225 8.24 -25.49 14.86
C ASP A 225 8.68 -24.03 14.71
N SER A 226 7.73 -23.17 14.45
CA SER A 226 7.98 -21.73 14.35
C SER A 226 8.47 -21.17 15.68
N THR A 227 9.47 -20.28 15.59
CA THR A 227 9.89 -19.46 16.74
C THR A 227 8.84 -18.42 17.14
N ASN A 228 7.82 -18.20 16.30
CA ASN A 228 6.74 -17.27 16.57
C ASN A 228 5.53 -18.01 17.18
N GLU A 229 5.46 -18.03 18.51
CA GLU A 229 4.39 -18.68 19.25
C GLU A 229 2.99 -18.18 18.90
N LEU A 230 2.85 -16.95 18.37
CA LEU A 230 1.57 -16.41 17.92
C LEU A 230 0.96 -17.18 16.75
N LEU A 231 1.77 -17.95 15.98
CA LEU A 231 1.33 -18.78 14.85
C LEU A 231 0.93 -20.19 15.27
N ILE A 232 1.36 -20.66 16.46
CA ILE A 232 1.21 -22.06 16.88
C ILE A 232 -0.13 -22.26 17.58
N ALA A 233 -1.09 -22.91 16.91
CA ALA A 233 -2.36 -23.27 17.51
C ALA A 233 -2.17 -24.14 18.76
N GLY A 234 -2.88 -23.79 19.85
CA GLY A 234 -2.74 -24.46 21.16
C GLY A 234 -1.67 -23.86 22.07
N ASN A 235 -0.78 -23.00 21.57
CA ASN A 235 0.10 -22.21 22.43
C ASN A 235 -0.69 -21.13 23.17
N SER A 236 -0.32 -20.80 24.40
CA SER A 236 -0.97 -19.73 25.22
C SER A 236 -0.85 -18.36 24.58
N ASN A 237 0.12 -18.14 23.71
CA ASN A 237 0.33 -16.91 22.97
C ASN A 237 -0.38 -16.87 21.61
N TYR A 238 -1.03 -17.96 21.17
CA TYR A 238 -1.67 -18.04 19.86
C TYR A 238 -2.56 -16.83 19.54
N TYR A 239 -2.44 -16.32 18.31
CA TYR A 239 -3.24 -15.19 17.81
C TYR A 239 -3.78 -15.50 16.43
N SER A 240 -5.05 -15.87 16.34
CA SER A 240 -5.69 -16.42 15.12
C SER A 240 -5.66 -15.51 13.90
N ASN A 241 -5.55 -14.20 14.14
CA ASN A 241 -5.53 -13.21 13.05
C ASN A 241 -4.11 -12.95 12.50
N LEU A 242 -3.06 -13.57 13.09
CA LEU A 242 -1.68 -13.38 12.59
C LEU A 242 -1.51 -14.08 11.24
N ILE A 243 -0.93 -13.38 10.27
CA ILE A 243 -0.76 -13.88 8.89
C ILE A 243 0.71 -14.09 8.52
N ALA A 244 1.63 -13.37 9.16
CA ALA A 244 3.06 -13.51 8.94
C ALA A 244 3.84 -12.91 10.12
N GLY A 245 5.09 -13.33 10.32
CA GLY A 245 5.96 -12.66 11.29
C GLY A 245 7.34 -13.28 11.42
N LYS A 246 8.26 -12.50 11.97
CA LYS A 246 9.63 -12.94 12.28
C LYS A 246 10.05 -12.46 13.65
N THR A 247 10.43 -13.40 14.50
CA THR A 247 11.00 -13.16 15.84
C THR A 247 12.50 -12.89 15.76
N GLY A 248 13.02 -12.17 16.76
CA GLY A 248 14.45 -11.99 16.98
C GLY A 248 14.78 -11.97 18.47
N TYR A 249 15.96 -12.43 18.83
CA TYR A 249 16.49 -12.33 20.18
C TYR A 249 18.03 -12.37 20.17
N THR A 250 18.64 -11.45 20.87
CA THR A 250 20.01 -11.55 21.39
C THR A 250 20.02 -10.94 22.78
N SER A 251 21.05 -11.20 23.60
CA SER A 251 21.15 -10.62 24.95
C SER A 251 21.14 -9.07 24.94
N LYS A 252 21.67 -8.44 23.89
CA LYS A 252 21.67 -6.96 23.74
C LYS A 252 20.37 -6.44 23.11
N ALA A 253 19.78 -7.17 22.16
CA ALA A 253 18.55 -6.74 21.48
C ALA A 253 17.29 -6.94 22.33
N GLY A 254 17.30 -7.89 23.27
CA GLY A 254 16.06 -8.34 23.94
C GLY A 254 15.13 -9.04 22.98
N GLY A 255 13.87 -9.20 23.34
CA GLY A 255 12.84 -9.79 22.49
C GLY A 255 12.37 -8.83 21.41
N CYS A 256 12.52 -9.23 20.14
CA CYS A 256 12.08 -8.50 18.96
C CYS A 256 11.03 -9.30 18.17
N LEU A 257 10.07 -8.64 17.57
CA LEU A 257 9.07 -9.23 16.67
C LEU A 257 8.59 -8.19 15.68
N VAL A 258 8.62 -8.52 14.40
CA VAL A 258 7.88 -7.84 13.34
C VAL A 258 6.84 -8.81 12.79
N SER A 259 5.61 -8.37 12.65
CA SER A 259 4.53 -9.25 12.23
C SER A 259 3.40 -8.49 11.54
N ALA A 260 2.52 -9.23 10.85
CA ALA A 260 1.29 -8.72 10.27
C ALA A 260 0.10 -9.56 10.73
N ALA A 261 -1.03 -8.89 10.92
CA ALA A 261 -2.30 -9.52 11.26
C ALA A 261 -3.42 -8.95 10.39
N TYR A 262 -4.44 -9.77 10.13
CA TYR A 262 -5.57 -9.39 9.29
C TYR A 262 -6.89 -9.72 9.98
N ASN A 263 -7.78 -8.72 10.06
CA ASN A 263 -9.13 -8.91 10.59
C ASN A 263 -10.09 -7.89 9.95
N ASN A 264 -11.25 -8.35 9.46
CA ASN A 264 -12.32 -7.49 8.95
C ASN A 264 -11.83 -6.42 7.96
N ASN A 265 -11.11 -6.82 6.91
CA ASN A 265 -10.53 -5.96 5.87
C ASN A 265 -9.48 -4.95 6.35
N LEU A 266 -9.02 -5.05 7.59
CA LEU A 266 -7.95 -4.25 8.16
C LEU A 266 -6.70 -5.12 8.34
N GLU A 267 -5.62 -4.80 7.61
CA GLU A 267 -4.33 -5.45 7.74
C GLU A 267 -3.36 -4.53 8.47
N LEU A 268 -2.90 -4.97 9.63
CA LEU A 268 -2.02 -4.23 10.51
C LEU A 268 -0.62 -4.84 10.56
N ILE A 269 0.39 -3.99 10.58
CA ILE A 269 1.78 -4.36 10.85
C ILE A 269 2.14 -3.90 12.27
N GLY A 270 2.60 -4.85 13.09
CA GLY A 270 3.08 -4.61 14.44
C GLY A 270 4.58 -4.85 14.56
N VAL A 271 5.29 -3.91 15.17
CA VAL A 271 6.72 -4.03 15.45
C VAL A 271 6.96 -3.85 16.95
N ILE A 272 7.68 -4.77 17.53
CA ILE A 272 8.14 -4.75 18.92
C ILE A 272 9.66 -4.93 18.93
N LEU A 273 10.38 -4.00 19.56
CA LEU A 273 11.83 -4.08 19.73
C LEU A 273 12.22 -3.92 21.20
N ASN A 274 13.07 -4.83 21.66
CA ASN A 274 13.57 -4.90 23.03
C ASN A 274 12.44 -4.98 24.06
N SER A 275 11.71 -6.08 24.05
CA SER A 275 10.65 -6.41 25.01
C SER A 275 11.04 -7.64 25.84
N ASN A 276 10.68 -7.63 27.12
CA ASN A 276 10.74 -8.82 27.98
C ASN A 276 9.58 -9.80 27.69
N ASN A 277 8.53 -9.34 27.01
CA ASN A 277 7.37 -10.19 26.67
C ASN A 277 6.77 -9.81 25.31
N ARG A 278 7.58 -10.00 24.23
CA ARG A 278 7.23 -9.59 22.86
C ARG A 278 5.87 -10.11 22.38
N PHE A 279 5.47 -11.32 22.76
CA PHE A 279 4.21 -11.90 22.31
C PHE A 279 3.00 -11.23 22.98
N LYS A 280 3.07 -10.95 24.29
CA LYS A 280 2.03 -10.20 25.01
C LYS A 280 1.92 -8.78 24.43
N ASP A 281 3.04 -8.11 24.25
CA ASP A 281 3.08 -6.74 23.70
C ASP A 281 2.49 -6.69 22.29
N THR A 282 2.83 -7.63 21.43
CA THR A 282 2.29 -7.73 20.05
C THR A 282 0.78 -7.96 20.06
N ARG A 283 0.28 -8.87 20.89
CA ARG A 283 -1.19 -9.10 21.05
C ARG A 283 -1.89 -7.85 21.54
N SER A 284 -1.29 -7.13 22.48
CA SER A 284 -1.86 -5.87 23.00
C SER A 284 -1.94 -4.81 21.91
N LEU A 285 -0.90 -4.68 21.06
CA LEU A 285 -0.93 -3.78 19.90
C LEU A 285 -2.08 -4.11 18.94
N TYR A 286 -2.21 -5.36 18.52
CA TYR A 286 -3.26 -5.76 17.59
C TYR A 286 -4.66 -5.62 18.19
N ASN A 287 -4.85 -6.01 19.44
CA ASN A 287 -6.12 -5.84 20.14
C ASN A 287 -6.50 -4.36 20.26
N TYR A 288 -5.53 -3.48 20.52
CA TYR A 288 -5.74 -2.03 20.49
C TYR A 288 -6.16 -1.57 19.09
N GLY A 289 -5.44 -1.98 18.06
CA GLY A 289 -5.74 -1.61 16.67
C GLY A 289 -7.17 -2.01 16.28
N TYR A 290 -7.52 -3.27 16.39
CA TYR A 290 -8.85 -3.77 15.99
C TYR A 290 -10.00 -3.31 16.91
N LYS A 291 -9.71 -2.98 18.17
CA LYS A 291 -10.71 -2.39 19.06
C LYS A 291 -11.05 -0.95 18.68
N ASN A 292 -10.07 -0.17 18.25
CA ASN A 292 -10.24 1.26 18.07
C ASN A 292 -10.41 1.68 16.61
N PHE A 293 -9.99 0.85 15.64
CA PHE A 293 -10.01 1.18 14.22
C PHE A 293 -10.69 0.11 13.39
N SER A 294 -11.36 0.51 12.34
CA SER A 294 -11.97 -0.37 11.35
C SER A 294 -12.04 0.29 9.97
N ILE A 295 -12.24 -0.54 8.96
CA ILE A 295 -12.57 -0.05 7.62
C ILE A 295 -14.10 0.15 7.57
N LYS A 296 -14.52 1.38 7.28
CA LYS A 296 -15.93 1.77 7.12
C LYS A 296 -16.13 2.40 5.75
N ASN A 297 -17.25 2.16 5.10
CA ASN A 297 -17.59 2.92 3.90
C ASN A 297 -18.08 4.32 4.31
N ILE A 298 -17.43 5.37 3.79
CA ILE A 298 -17.91 6.74 3.96
C ILE A 298 -19.05 7.05 3.01
N VAL A 299 -19.05 6.39 1.84
CA VAL A 299 -20.10 6.45 0.82
C VAL A 299 -20.12 5.11 0.09
N ASN A 300 -21.31 4.67 -0.34
CA ASN A 300 -21.47 3.41 -1.07
C ASN A 300 -21.67 3.66 -2.57
N GLU A 301 -21.35 2.66 -3.38
CA GLU A 301 -21.61 2.69 -4.82
C GLU A 301 -23.05 3.15 -5.12
N LYS A 302 -23.21 4.05 -6.08
CA LYS A 302 -24.49 4.64 -6.50
C LYS A 302 -25.15 5.61 -5.51
N ASP A 303 -24.52 5.96 -4.40
CA ASP A 303 -24.99 7.08 -3.58
C ASP A 303 -24.94 8.37 -4.40
N ILE A 304 -26.02 9.17 -4.28
CA ILE A 304 -26.11 10.47 -4.94
C ILE A 304 -25.33 11.49 -4.11
N ILE A 305 -24.29 12.06 -4.71
CA ILE A 305 -23.44 13.04 -4.04
C ILE A 305 -23.91 14.46 -4.29
N THR A 306 -24.32 14.76 -5.52
CA THR A 306 -24.78 16.08 -5.91
C THR A 306 -25.64 16.04 -7.16
N ASN A 307 -26.30 17.16 -7.47
CA ASN A 307 -27.05 17.36 -8.70
C ASN A 307 -26.48 18.57 -9.43
N ILE A 308 -26.37 18.48 -10.76
CA ILE A 308 -25.88 19.57 -11.61
C ILE A 308 -26.82 19.86 -12.77
N GLU A 309 -26.79 21.06 -13.30
CA GLU A 309 -27.43 21.40 -14.57
C GLU A 309 -26.44 21.21 -15.74
N VAL A 310 -26.88 20.50 -16.77
CA VAL A 310 -26.09 20.23 -17.97
C VAL A 310 -26.40 21.19 -19.07
N LYS A 311 -25.34 21.80 -19.65
CA LYS A 311 -25.51 22.74 -20.78
C LYS A 311 -25.96 21.99 -22.04
N ASN A 312 -26.70 22.72 -22.92
CA ASN A 312 -27.18 22.18 -24.20
C ASN A 312 -28.11 20.96 -24.09
N ALA A 313 -28.61 20.66 -22.89
CA ALA A 313 -29.54 19.57 -22.65
C ALA A 313 -30.99 19.92 -22.98
N THR A 314 -31.83 18.90 -23.24
CA THR A 314 -33.27 19.06 -23.31
C THR A 314 -33.85 19.44 -21.96
N LYS A 315 -35.01 20.14 -21.94
CA LYS A 315 -35.63 20.57 -20.68
C LYS A 315 -35.89 19.42 -19.70
N ASN A 316 -36.19 18.23 -20.22
CA ASN A 316 -36.55 17.05 -19.42
C ASN A 316 -35.35 16.32 -18.86
N THR A 317 -34.14 16.51 -19.42
CA THR A 317 -32.91 15.83 -19.00
C THR A 317 -31.83 16.79 -18.51
N LYS A 318 -32.17 18.05 -18.27
CA LYS A 318 -31.21 19.10 -17.89
C LYS A 318 -30.61 18.91 -16.52
N SER A 319 -31.35 18.33 -15.59
CA SER A 319 -30.89 18.01 -14.21
C SER A 319 -30.27 16.62 -14.18
N LEU A 320 -29.02 16.54 -13.77
CA LEU A 320 -28.24 15.29 -13.71
C LEU A 320 -27.76 15.03 -12.29
N ASN A 321 -28.18 13.90 -11.73
CA ASN A 321 -27.59 13.40 -10.48
C ASN A 321 -26.22 12.78 -10.77
N LEU A 322 -25.26 13.06 -9.91
CA LEU A 322 -23.94 12.43 -9.94
C LEU A 322 -23.83 11.39 -8.82
N LEU A 323 -23.46 10.19 -9.22
CA LEU A 323 -23.27 9.03 -8.34
C LEU A 323 -21.79 8.76 -8.14
N VAL A 324 -21.42 8.09 -7.07
CA VAL A 324 -20.09 7.49 -6.94
C VAL A 324 -20.02 6.18 -7.74
N SER A 325 -18.86 5.95 -8.37
CA SER A 325 -18.64 4.77 -9.22
C SER A 325 -18.37 3.49 -8.44
N GLU A 326 -18.00 3.60 -7.16
CA GLU A 326 -17.62 2.49 -6.27
C GLU A 326 -17.69 2.91 -4.81
N ASP A 327 -17.73 1.94 -3.89
CA ASP A 327 -17.59 2.18 -2.45
C ASP A 327 -16.29 2.93 -2.14
N ILE A 328 -16.32 3.82 -1.15
CA ILE A 328 -15.10 4.43 -0.60
C ILE A 328 -14.85 3.89 0.81
N PRO A 329 -14.08 2.77 0.94
CA PRO A 329 -13.67 2.26 2.23
C PRO A 329 -12.55 3.13 2.80
N VAL A 330 -12.76 3.65 4.00
CA VAL A 330 -11.82 4.51 4.73
C VAL A 330 -11.39 3.88 6.03
N LEU A 331 -10.14 4.11 6.44
CA LEU A 331 -9.67 3.78 7.77
C LEU A 331 -10.18 4.84 8.76
N ALA A 332 -11.05 4.45 9.66
CA ALA A 332 -11.65 5.33 10.65
C ALA A 332 -11.44 4.81 12.08
N ASN A 333 -11.36 5.73 13.03
CA ASN A 333 -11.54 5.36 14.43
C ASN A 333 -13.00 4.91 14.65
N ASN A 334 -13.22 3.92 15.48
CA ASN A 334 -14.58 3.40 15.72
C ASN A 334 -15.53 4.43 16.34
N SER A 335 -14.99 5.46 17.01
CA SER A 335 -15.72 6.61 17.54
C SER A 335 -16.01 7.72 16.51
N ASP A 336 -15.41 7.66 15.31
CA ASP A 336 -15.57 8.72 14.30
C ASP A 336 -16.98 8.69 13.70
N ASP A 337 -17.62 9.86 13.67
CA ASP A 337 -18.84 10.10 12.92
C ASP A 337 -18.52 10.55 11.50
N LEU A 338 -18.52 9.61 10.56
CA LEU A 338 -18.19 9.87 9.16
C LEU A 338 -19.25 10.71 8.43
N THR A 339 -20.46 10.84 8.96
CA THR A 339 -21.54 11.62 8.32
C THR A 339 -21.28 13.12 8.35
N THR A 340 -20.39 13.58 9.23
CA THR A 340 -19.99 15.00 9.34
C THR A 340 -18.94 15.44 8.33
N ILE A 341 -18.29 14.48 7.65
CA ILE A 341 -17.22 14.75 6.71
C ILE A 341 -17.81 15.20 5.37
N GLN A 342 -17.48 16.43 4.97
CA GLN A 342 -17.97 16.98 3.72
C GLN A 342 -17.10 16.53 2.53
N PRO A 343 -17.73 16.17 1.39
CA PRO A 343 -17.00 15.85 0.16
C PRO A 343 -16.38 17.07 -0.50
N GLU A 344 -15.19 16.92 -1.05
CA GLU A 344 -14.62 17.84 -2.03
C GLU A 344 -14.94 17.33 -3.44
N ILE A 345 -15.68 18.15 -4.22
CA ILE A 345 -16.13 17.80 -5.56
C ILE A 345 -15.31 18.55 -6.59
N SER A 346 -14.70 17.83 -7.53
CA SER A 346 -14.00 18.37 -8.68
C SER A 346 -14.67 17.89 -9.96
N LEU A 347 -15.35 18.78 -10.66
CA LEU A 347 -16.03 18.46 -11.92
C LEU A 347 -15.12 18.69 -13.12
N ASN A 348 -15.33 17.91 -14.17
CA ASN A 348 -14.63 18.07 -15.45
C ASN A 348 -15.01 19.43 -16.09
N ASN A 349 -14.09 20.01 -16.86
CA ASN A 349 -14.39 21.18 -17.66
C ASN A 349 -15.38 20.86 -18.78
N ASN A 350 -16.31 21.79 -19.08
CA ASN A 350 -17.26 21.71 -20.20
C ASN A 350 -18.22 20.50 -20.16
N ILE A 351 -19.02 20.40 -19.09
CA ILE A 351 -20.07 19.38 -18.99
C ILE A 351 -21.26 19.82 -19.85
N GLU A 352 -21.41 19.18 -21.00
CA GLU A 352 -22.44 19.50 -22.01
C GLU A 352 -23.08 18.21 -22.54
N ALA A 353 -24.37 18.33 -22.89
CA ALA A 353 -25.10 17.23 -23.54
C ALA A 353 -24.57 16.95 -24.98
N PRO A 354 -24.56 15.69 -25.46
CA PRO A 354 -25.13 14.52 -24.77
C PRO A 354 -24.19 13.94 -23.74
N ILE A 355 -24.73 13.32 -22.69
CA ILE A 355 -24.02 12.56 -21.66
C ILE A 355 -24.68 11.19 -21.59
N GLU A 356 -23.89 10.13 -21.48
CA GLU A 356 -24.36 8.76 -21.29
C GLU A 356 -24.36 8.37 -19.81
N GLU A 357 -25.32 7.54 -19.40
CA GLU A 357 -25.34 6.95 -18.08
C GLU A 357 -24.03 6.22 -17.78
N GLY A 358 -23.46 6.40 -16.58
CA GLY A 358 -22.16 5.86 -16.19
C GLY A 358 -20.96 6.66 -16.70
N GLN A 359 -21.15 7.69 -17.53
CA GLN A 359 -20.04 8.55 -17.99
C GLN A 359 -19.40 9.30 -16.81
N ALA A 360 -18.05 9.30 -16.73
CA ALA A 360 -17.32 10.03 -15.71
C ALA A 360 -17.44 11.55 -15.92
N ILE A 361 -17.98 12.25 -14.93
CA ILE A 361 -18.26 13.70 -14.95
C ILE A 361 -17.28 14.48 -14.07
N GLY A 362 -16.62 13.80 -13.13
CA GLY A 362 -15.69 14.42 -12.20
C GLY A 362 -15.16 13.43 -11.18
N LYS A 363 -14.69 13.97 -10.06
CA LYS A 363 -14.20 13.18 -8.92
C LYS A 363 -14.78 13.74 -7.63
N VAL A 364 -14.94 12.87 -6.66
CA VAL A 364 -15.24 13.24 -5.27
C VAL A 364 -14.14 12.73 -4.37
N SER A 365 -13.74 13.54 -3.40
CA SER A 365 -12.70 13.20 -2.42
C SER A 365 -13.24 13.44 -1.00
N TYR A 366 -12.85 12.56 -0.09
CA TYR A 366 -13.11 12.67 1.35
C TYR A 366 -11.79 12.58 2.09
N THR A 367 -11.53 13.51 3.01
CA THR A 367 -10.35 13.47 3.86
C THR A 367 -10.74 12.98 5.26
N VAL A 368 -10.29 11.78 5.61
CA VAL A 368 -10.55 11.12 6.89
C VAL A 368 -9.23 10.96 7.62
N ASN A 369 -9.12 11.54 8.79
CA ASN A 369 -7.90 11.40 9.62
C ASN A 369 -6.59 11.76 8.87
N GLY A 370 -6.63 12.79 8.00
CA GLY A 370 -5.49 13.26 7.21
C GLY A 370 -5.18 12.44 5.95
N ILE A 371 -5.98 11.40 5.64
CA ILE A 371 -5.86 10.59 4.43
C ILE A 371 -6.98 10.98 3.47
N THR A 372 -6.64 11.29 2.21
CA THR A 372 -7.63 11.61 1.18
C THR A 372 -7.94 10.39 0.33
N TYR A 373 -9.22 10.05 0.27
CA TYR A 373 -9.78 8.96 -0.52
C TYR A 373 -10.58 9.56 -1.67
N THR A 374 -10.34 9.10 -2.90
CA THR A 374 -10.93 9.69 -4.10
C THR A 374 -11.53 8.62 -5.00
N THR A 375 -12.73 8.88 -5.53
CA THR A 375 -13.35 8.07 -6.60
C THR A 375 -13.97 8.93 -7.68
N ASN A 376 -14.45 8.31 -8.78
CA ASN A 376 -15.09 9.04 -9.86
C ASN A 376 -16.56 9.35 -9.52
N LEU A 377 -17.00 10.52 -9.96
CA LEU A 377 -18.42 10.86 -10.08
C LEU A 377 -18.90 10.51 -11.48
N ILE A 378 -19.97 9.75 -11.57
CA ILE A 378 -20.58 9.27 -12.82
C ILE A 378 -22.01 9.79 -12.99
N ALA A 379 -22.45 9.87 -14.24
CA ALA A 379 -23.81 10.27 -14.57
C ALA A 379 -24.82 9.17 -14.18
N ALA A 380 -25.87 9.53 -13.45
CA ALA A 380 -26.94 8.63 -13.02
C ALA A 380 -27.89 8.22 -14.15
N ASN A 381 -27.96 9.01 -15.21
CA ASN A 381 -28.87 8.81 -16.34
C ASN A 381 -28.34 9.51 -17.60
N ASN A 382 -28.91 9.14 -18.74
CA ASN A 382 -28.60 9.79 -20.01
C ASN A 382 -29.12 11.23 -20.05
N VAL A 383 -28.32 12.14 -20.65
CA VAL A 383 -28.71 13.54 -20.90
C VAL A 383 -28.74 13.79 -22.40
N GLU A 384 -29.91 14.11 -22.92
CA GLU A 384 -30.11 14.32 -24.35
C GLU A 384 -29.76 15.77 -24.78
N LYS A 385 -29.09 15.88 -25.92
CA LYS A 385 -28.76 17.18 -26.50
C LYS A 385 -29.99 17.86 -27.08
N PHE A 386 -30.20 19.16 -26.80
CA PHE A 386 -31.21 19.96 -27.41
C PHE A 386 -30.94 20.19 -28.91
N LYS A 387 -31.82 19.67 -29.78
CA LYS A 387 -31.66 19.69 -31.24
C LYS A 387 -32.36 20.90 -31.85
N LEU A 388 -31.82 22.10 -31.64
CA LEU A 388 -32.38 23.37 -32.18
C LEU A 388 -32.65 23.28 -33.69
N PHE A 389 -31.70 22.69 -34.46
CA PHE A 389 -31.84 22.56 -35.92
C PHE A 389 -33.05 21.72 -36.34
N THR A 390 -33.43 20.74 -35.57
CA THR A 390 -34.61 19.88 -35.84
C THR A 390 -35.91 20.70 -35.66
N TYR A 391 -35.97 21.54 -34.66
CA TYR A 391 -37.15 22.43 -34.46
C TYR A 391 -37.26 23.52 -35.53
N ILE A 392 -36.13 24.07 -36.00
CA ILE A 392 -36.10 25.00 -37.14
C ILE A 392 -36.60 24.31 -38.39
N LEU A 393 -36.19 23.07 -38.70
CA LEU A 393 -36.67 22.28 -39.82
C LEU A 393 -38.20 21.99 -39.75
N TYR A 394 -38.70 21.61 -38.58
CA TYR A 394 -40.15 21.44 -38.38
C TYR A 394 -40.91 22.77 -38.53
N GLY A 395 -40.41 23.89 -38.03
CA GLY A 395 -40.95 25.19 -38.22
C GLY A 395 -41.02 25.59 -39.72
N PHE A 396 -39.92 25.34 -40.44
CA PHE A 396 -39.88 25.58 -41.90
C PHE A 396 -40.85 24.66 -42.68
N GLY A 397 -40.93 23.41 -42.33
CA GLY A 397 -41.87 22.45 -42.92
C GLY A 397 -43.32 22.86 -42.66
N PHE A 398 -43.63 23.32 -41.45
CA PHE A 398 -44.96 23.86 -41.10
C PHE A 398 -45.31 25.12 -41.87
N LEU A 399 -44.34 26.02 -42.03
CA LEU A 399 -44.52 27.27 -42.84
C LEU A 399 -44.80 26.94 -44.31
N ILE A 400 -44.10 25.99 -44.91
CA ILE A 400 -44.34 25.49 -46.27
C ILE A 400 -45.72 24.87 -46.38
N LEU A 401 -46.16 24.10 -45.41
CA LEU A 401 -47.48 23.51 -45.36
C LEU A 401 -48.59 24.57 -45.36
N ILE A 402 -48.41 25.62 -44.52
CA ILE A 402 -49.34 26.76 -44.50
C ILE A 402 -49.39 27.47 -45.86
N LEU A 403 -48.26 27.70 -46.52
CA LEU A 403 -48.18 28.31 -47.83
C LEU A 403 -48.90 27.47 -48.92
N ILE A 404 -48.76 26.14 -48.87
CA ILE A 404 -49.44 25.21 -49.77
C ILE A 404 -50.96 25.27 -49.54
N ILE A 405 -51.42 25.23 -48.31
CA ILE A 405 -52.84 25.35 -47.93
C ILE A 405 -53.41 26.67 -48.41
N TYR A 406 -52.69 27.78 -48.13
CA TYR A 406 -53.08 29.14 -48.58
C TYR A 406 -53.23 29.21 -50.12
N ARG A 407 -52.28 28.60 -50.85
CA ARG A 407 -52.31 28.57 -52.32
C ARG A 407 -53.47 27.73 -52.86
N PHE A 408 -53.85 26.65 -52.19
CA PHE A 408 -55.02 25.82 -52.54
C PHE A 408 -56.35 26.57 -52.37
N PHE A 409 -56.49 27.34 -51.33
CA PHE A 409 -57.71 28.17 -51.11
C PHE A 409 -57.77 29.44 -51.96
N LYS A 410 -56.65 29.98 -52.39
CA LYS A 410 -56.60 31.20 -53.19
C LYS A 410 -56.86 31.00 -54.69
N ASN A 411 -56.71 29.75 -55.20
CA ASN A 411 -57.02 29.38 -56.60
C ASN A 411 -58.14 28.32 -56.67
N PRO A 412 -59.40 28.67 -56.50
CA PRO A 412 -60.49 27.78 -56.80
C PRO A 412 -60.51 27.50 -58.30
N LYS A 413 -60.41 26.24 -58.72
CA LYS A 413 -60.48 25.81 -60.09
C LYS A 413 -61.75 26.37 -60.71
N LYS A 414 -61.61 27.20 -61.76
CA LYS A 414 -62.73 27.57 -62.63
C LYS A 414 -63.32 26.30 -63.21
N THR A 415 -64.53 26.00 -62.78
CA THR A 415 -65.28 24.87 -63.31
C THR A 415 -65.64 25.21 -64.82
N ILE A 416 -65.01 24.57 -65.74
CA ILE A 416 -65.33 24.65 -67.15
C ILE A 416 -66.71 23.99 -67.37
N ARG A 417 -67.78 24.80 -67.54
CA ARG A 417 -69.06 24.34 -68.04
C ARG A 417 -68.87 24.04 -69.51
N ARG A 418 -68.94 22.77 -69.90
CA ARG A 418 -69.15 22.33 -71.28
C ARG A 418 -70.65 22.47 -71.57
N ARG A 419 -70.96 23.19 -72.64
CA ARG A 419 -72.26 23.17 -73.39
C ARG A 419 -72.20 21.96 -74.37
#